data_22a6d9095231180ce688d973176e673a
#
_entry.id   22a6d9095231180ce688d973176e673a
#
_cell.length_a   1.000
_cell.length_b   1.000
_cell.length_c   1.000
_cell.angle_alpha   90.00
_cell.angle_beta   90.00
_cell.angle_gamma   90.00
#
_symmetry.space_group_name_H-M   'P 1'
#
loop_
_entity.id
_entity.type
_entity.pdbx_description
1 polymer ?
#
loop_
_entity_poly.entity_id
_entity_poly.type
_entity_poly.pdbx_seq_one_letter_code
_entity_poly.pdbx_strand_id
1 'polypeptide(L)'
;MMPDSHFADADGVTYHYHELGAGPETVFLHGGGPGCTGWSDFGPVAPYFAADRHCLIVDILQYGRSDKCRIKGPMWDFHAAKTVALLDTLGVDRADFICNSWGGTIALCLAARYPDRVRSLVVTGSMPVFYGPLAPLPERGHRGRAARDLYYGGEGPTREKMRALIARLEWYDPGRLPETTVDLRWRQSLDPGERELAAMSDSPRGDWQDLTAELGLIEAPVLFVWGREDAFLTPDYPLMLSRMVRRGNLHVMDHVSHHLQEERPGAYHAVVDGFLRSIEEAA
;
A
#
# COMPACT_ATOMS: atom_id res chain seq x y z
N MET A 1 -5.81 -18.44 8.06
CA MET A 1 -4.51 -18.80 8.71
C MET A 1 -3.45 -18.02 7.97
N MET A 2 -2.47 -17.43 8.68
CA MET A 2 -1.36 -16.70 8.06
C MET A 2 -0.44 -17.72 7.34
N PRO A 3 -0.05 -17.49 6.10
CA PRO A 3 0.85 -18.38 5.36
C PRO A 3 2.27 -18.39 5.95
N ASP A 4 3.11 -19.29 5.44
CA ASP A 4 4.51 -19.33 5.82
C ASP A 4 5.24 -18.03 5.46
N SER A 5 6.24 -17.70 6.25
CA SER A 5 7.10 -16.53 6.05
C SER A 5 8.28 -16.89 5.15
N HIS A 6 8.51 -16.07 4.13
CA HIS A 6 9.65 -16.17 3.24
C HIS A 6 10.52 -14.91 3.36
N PHE A 7 11.81 -15.06 3.03
CA PHE A 7 12.76 -13.95 2.98
C PHE A 7 13.55 -14.01 1.69
N ALA A 8 13.84 -12.84 1.12
CA ALA A 8 14.65 -12.70 -0.08
C ALA A 8 15.63 -11.55 0.07
N ASP A 9 16.91 -11.82 -0.21
CA ASP A 9 17.96 -10.81 -0.27
C ASP A 9 17.98 -10.20 -1.68
N ALA A 10 17.67 -8.91 -1.76
CA ALA A 10 17.53 -8.19 -3.01
C ALA A 10 18.33 -6.89 -2.98
N ASP A 11 19.41 -6.83 -3.74
CA ASP A 11 20.29 -5.65 -3.88
C ASP A 11 20.68 -5.05 -2.51
N GLY A 12 21.16 -5.90 -1.59
CA GLY A 12 21.72 -5.52 -0.29
C GLY A 12 20.69 -5.17 0.79
N VAL A 13 19.42 -5.52 0.60
CA VAL A 13 18.36 -5.46 1.62
C VAL A 13 17.60 -6.78 1.65
N THR A 14 17.06 -7.13 2.82
CA THR A 14 16.23 -8.33 3.00
C THR A 14 14.76 -7.93 3.04
N TYR A 15 13.97 -8.56 2.17
CA TYR A 15 12.52 -8.49 2.17
C TYR A 15 11.92 -9.69 2.88
N HIS A 16 10.85 -9.46 3.63
CA HIS A 16 9.93 -10.47 4.09
C HIS A 16 8.67 -10.46 3.23
N TYR A 17 8.14 -11.64 2.91
CA TYR A 17 6.89 -11.79 2.18
C TYR A 17 6.17 -13.09 2.54
N HIS A 18 4.90 -13.16 2.20
CA HIS A 18 4.10 -14.38 2.18
C HIS A 18 3.75 -14.72 0.74
N GLU A 19 3.55 -15.99 0.48
CA GLU A 19 3.27 -16.53 -0.85
C GLU A 19 2.03 -17.41 -0.82
N LEU A 20 1.12 -17.22 -1.78
CA LEU A 20 -0.15 -17.93 -1.87
C LEU A 20 -0.52 -18.19 -3.32
N GLY A 21 -1.15 -19.34 -3.58
CA GLY A 21 -1.77 -19.67 -4.86
C GLY A 21 -0.77 -19.99 -5.96
N ALA A 22 -1.28 -20.00 -7.20
CA ALA A 22 -0.50 -20.23 -8.42
C ALA A 22 -1.24 -19.57 -9.60
N GLY A 23 -0.50 -19.10 -10.60
CA GLY A 23 -1.06 -18.44 -11.78
C GLY A 23 -0.32 -17.16 -12.12
N PRO A 24 -0.99 -16.15 -12.71
CA PRO A 24 -0.38 -14.85 -13.01
C PRO A 24 0.17 -14.17 -11.77
N GLU A 25 1.40 -13.64 -11.89
CA GLU A 25 2.10 -12.96 -10.80
C GLU A 25 1.33 -11.72 -10.33
N THR A 26 1.05 -11.65 -9.03
CA THR A 26 0.31 -10.55 -8.39
C THR A 26 1.01 -10.14 -7.10
N VAL A 27 1.49 -8.91 -7.05
CA VAL A 27 2.24 -8.34 -5.93
C VAL A 27 1.37 -7.41 -5.11
N PHE A 28 1.33 -7.61 -3.80
CA PHE A 28 0.58 -6.79 -2.86
C PHE A 28 1.54 -5.89 -2.07
N LEU A 29 1.32 -4.57 -2.11
CA LEU A 29 2.11 -3.58 -1.37
C LEU A 29 1.20 -2.77 -0.44
N HIS A 30 1.45 -2.88 0.85
CA HIS A 30 0.62 -2.32 1.93
C HIS A 30 0.81 -0.83 2.19
N GLY A 31 0.02 -0.27 3.10
CA GLY A 31 0.08 1.12 3.53
C GLY A 31 1.21 1.43 4.53
N GLY A 32 1.42 2.72 4.80
CA GLY A 32 2.51 3.23 5.66
C GLY A 32 2.11 3.55 7.10
N GLY A 33 1.00 3.02 7.61
CA GLY A 33 0.55 3.21 8.99
C GLY A 33 1.41 2.47 10.03
N PRO A 34 1.35 2.86 11.32
CA PRO A 34 2.01 2.13 12.39
C PRO A 34 1.62 0.64 12.38
N GLY A 35 2.62 -0.25 12.39
CA GLY A 35 2.44 -1.69 12.41
C GLY A 35 1.78 -2.29 11.17
N CYS A 36 1.65 -1.56 10.05
CA CYS A 36 1.22 -2.12 8.78
C CYS A 36 2.22 -3.15 8.27
N THR A 37 1.69 -4.22 7.71
CA THR A 37 2.43 -5.28 7.01
C THR A 37 1.65 -5.72 5.80
N GLY A 38 2.27 -6.47 4.90
CA GLY A 38 1.54 -7.07 3.78
C GLY A 38 0.33 -7.88 4.25
N TRP A 39 0.52 -8.68 5.30
CA TRP A 39 -0.56 -9.51 5.82
C TRP A 39 -1.63 -8.73 6.59
N SER A 40 -1.28 -7.65 7.31
CA SER A 40 -2.30 -6.84 8.00
C SER A 40 -3.28 -6.21 7.03
N ASP A 41 -2.79 -5.73 5.88
CA ASP A 41 -3.59 -4.99 4.90
C ASP A 41 -4.34 -5.93 3.93
N PHE A 42 -3.70 -7.04 3.53
CA PHE A 42 -4.21 -7.89 2.46
C PHE A 42 -4.60 -9.31 2.89
N GLY A 43 -4.28 -9.73 4.12
CA GLY A 43 -4.64 -11.05 4.64
C GLY A 43 -6.12 -11.41 4.49
N PRO A 44 -7.08 -10.49 4.70
CA PRO A 44 -8.50 -10.76 4.50
C PRO A 44 -8.90 -10.98 3.03
N VAL A 45 -8.19 -10.39 2.06
CA VAL A 45 -8.57 -10.42 0.64
C VAL A 45 -7.66 -11.32 -0.21
N ALA A 46 -6.39 -11.48 0.13
CA ALA A 46 -5.44 -12.27 -0.65
C ALA A 46 -5.89 -13.71 -0.95
N PRO A 47 -6.56 -14.44 -0.03
CA PRO A 47 -7.06 -15.77 -0.33
C PRO A 47 -8.07 -15.84 -1.48
N TYR A 48 -8.79 -14.76 -1.77
CA TYR A 48 -9.70 -14.72 -2.92
C TYR A 48 -8.93 -14.70 -4.24
N PHE A 49 -7.82 -13.92 -4.29
CA PHE A 49 -6.96 -13.85 -5.47
C PHE A 49 -6.10 -15.11 -5.65
N ALA A 50 -5.69 -15.74 -4.56
CA ALA A 50 -4.88 -16.95 -4.58
C ALA A 50 -5.61 -18.17 -5.17
N ALA A 51 -6.90 -18.07 -5.46
CA ALA A 51 -7.67 -19.11 -6.14
C ALA A 51 -7.18 -19.35 -7.58
N ASP A 52 -6.67 -18.32 -8.26
CA ASP A 52 -6.23 -18.40 -9.66
C ASP A 52 -5.00 -17.53 -9.97
N ARG A 53 -4.36 -16.94 -8.95
CA ARG A 53 -3.18 -16.09 -9.06
C ARG A 53 -2.07 -16.52 -8.11
N HIS A 54 -0.82 -16.30 -8.51
CA HIS A 54 0.32 -16.38 -7.61
C HIS A 54 0.50 -15.05 -6.90
N CYS A 55 0.22 -15.03 -5.60
CA CYS A 55 0.17 -13.82 -4.78
C CYS A 55 1.42 -13.68 -3.93
N LEU A 56 2.19 -12.61 -4.14
CA LEU A 56 3.32 -12.19 -3.32
C LEU A 56 2.88 -11.05 -2.41
N ILE A 57 2.73 -11.31 -1.12
CA ILE A 57 2.25 -10.34 -0.12
C ILE A 57 3.48 -9.82 0.62
N VAL A 58 3.98 -8.66 0.21
CA VAL A 58 5.29 -8.13 0.59
C VAL A 58 5.17 -7.17 1.77
N ASP A 59 6.03 -7.34 2.77
CA ASP A 59 6.31 -6.29 3.74
C ASP A 59 7.25 -5.27 3.08
N ILE A 60 6.78 -4.03 2.90
CA ILE A 60 7.59 -2.96 2.33
C ILE A 60 8.79 -2.67 3.24
N LEU A 61 9.95 -2.34 2.68
CA LEU A 61 11.12 -1.92 3.46
C LEU A 61 10.74 -0.85 4.49
N GLN A 62 11.35 -0.90 5.66
CA GLN A 62 11.04 -0.10 6.85
C GLN A 62 9.78 -0.54 7.62
N TYR A 63 9.10 -1.60 7.18
CA TYR A 63 7.89 -2.15 7.82
C TYR A 63 8.01 -3.66 8.02
N GLY A 64 7.11 -4.20 8.85
CA GLY A 64 6.97 -5.61 9.07
C GLY A 64 8.26 -6.29 9.47
N ARG A 65 8.61 -7.38 8.80
CA ARG A 65 9.84 -8.14 9.02
C ARG A 65 10.90 -7.87 7.95
N SER A 66 10.63 -6.97 7.00
CA SER A 66 11.64 -6.45 6.08
C SER A 66 12.60 -5.49 6.75
N ASP A 67 13.75 -5.26 6.14
CA ASP A 67 14.81 -4.42 6.68
C ASP A 67 14.35 -2.99 7.01
N LYS A 68 14.86 -2.48 8.14
CA LYS A 68 14.62 -1.12 8.65
C LYS A 68 15.72 -0.15 8.20
N CYS A 69 16.04 -0.18 6.90
CA CYS A 69 17.09 0.66 6.34
C CYS A 69 16.73 2.15 6.34
N ARG A 70 17.74 3.01 6.48
CA ARG A 70 17.59 4.46 6.26
C ARG A 70 17.67 4.75 4.77
N ILE A 71 16.71 5.50 4.26
CA ILE A 71 16.68 5.94 2.87
C ILE A 71 17.28 7.33 2.78
N LYS A 72 18.18 7.53 1.83
CA LYS A 72 18.74 8.83 1.48
C LYS A 72 18.29 9.20 0.08
N GLY A 73 17.82 10.45 -0.09
CA GLY A 73 17.32 10.95 -1.38
C GLY A 73 15.88 10.51 -1.69
N PRO A 74 15.52 10.47 -2.96
CA PRO A 74 14.13 10.28 -3.42
C PRO A 74 13.54 8.95 -2.95
N MET A 75 12.49 9.04 -2.15
CA MET A 75 11.91 7.89 -1.44
C MET A 75 11.22 6.90 -2.37
N TRP A 76 10.43 7.40 -3.31
CA TRP A 76 9.66 6.52 -4.20
C TRP A 76 10.55 5.83 -5.23
N ASP A 77 11.56 6.53 -5.74
CA ASP A 77 12.57 5.95 -6.63
C ASP A 77 13.35 4.83 -5.92
N PHE A 78 13.71 5.02 -4.64
CA PHE A 78 14.39 3.98 -3.85
C PHE A 78 13.50 2.74 -3.71
N HIS A 79 12.26 2.91 -3.24
CA HIS A 79 11.36 1.77 -3.06
C HIS A 79 11.04 1.07 -4.38
N ALA A 80 10.82 1.82 -5.47
CA ALA A 80 10.58 1.26 -6.79
C ALA A 80 11.76 0.41 -7.27
N ALA A 81 12.99 0.92 -7.18
CA ALA A 81 14.20 0.19 -7.56
C ALA A 81 14.40 -1.08 -6.72
N LYS A 82 14.22 -1.00 -5.40
CA LYS A 82 14.35 -2.16 -4.51
C LYS A 82 13.23 -3.20 -4.73
N THR A 83 12.02 -2.76 -5.05
CA THR A 83 10.93 -3.68 -5.43
C THR A 83 11.25 -4.41 -6.73
N VAL A 84 11.82 -3.73 -7.73
CA VAL A 84 12.29 -4.39 -8.96
C VAL A 84 13.38 -5.41 -8.65
N ALA A 85 14.36 -5.09 -7.81
CA ALA A 85 15.39 -6.05 -7.39
C ALA A 85 14.81 -7.27 -6.67
N LEU A 86 13.74 -7.09 -5.86
CA LEU A 86 13.01 -8.20 -5.27
C LEU A 86 12.39 -9.09 -6.36
N LEU A 87 11.71 -8.50 -7.36
CA LEU A 87 11.13 -9.25 -8.47
C LEU A 87 12.20 -10.05 -9.23
N ASP A 88 13.37 -9.44 -9.48
CA ASP A 88 14.50 -10.11 -10.14
C ASP A 88 15.00 -11.32 -9.35
N THR A 89 15.12 -11.16 -8.01
CA THR A 89 15.53 -12.24 -7.11
C THR A 89 14.53 -13.40 -7.11
N LEU A 90 13.24 -13.09 -7.22
CA LEU A 90 12.15 -14.08 -7.25
C LEU A 90 11.87 -14.66 -8.64
N GLY A 91 12.57 -14.19 -9.69
CA GLY A 91 12.35 -14.63 -11.06
C GLY A 91 11.03 -14.13 -11.68
N VAL A 92 10.50 -13.02 -11.17
CA VAL A 92 9.26 -12.41 -11.64
C VAL A 92 9.57 -11.33 -12.67
N ASP A 93 9.36 -11.60 -13.93
CA ASP A 93 9.62 -10.63 -15.00
C ASP A 93 8.62 -9.48 -15.01
N ARG A 94 7.34 -9.79 -14.82
CA ARG A 94 6.24 -8.82 -14.91
C ARG A 94 5.07 -9.25 -14.03
N ALA A 95 4.44 -8.30 -13.30
CA ALA A 95 3.34 -8.60 -12.39
C ALA A 95 2.19 -7.60 -12.47
N ASP A 96 1.02 -8.01 -11.97
CA ASP A 96 -0.03 -7.11 -11.51
C ASP A 96 0.31 -6.61 -10.11
N PHE A 97 -0.01 -5.36 -9.81
CA PHE A 97 0.20 -4.80 -8.48
C PHE A 97 -1.14 -4.39 -7.86
N ILE A 98 -1.42 -4.88 -6.65
CA ILE A 98 -2.59 -4.51 -5.84
C ILE A 98 -2.08 -3.81 -4.59
N CYS A 99 -2.37 -2.51 -4.48
CA CYS A 99 -1.63 -1.67 -3.56
C CYS A 99 -2.53 -0.76 -2.74
N ASN A 100 -2.14 -0.51 -1.48
CA ASN A 100 -2.79 0.46 -0.61
C ASN A 100 -1.84 1.59 -0.24
N SER A 101 -2.32 2.83 -0.25
CA SER A 101 -1.69 4.03 0.33
C SER A 101 -0.23 4.20 -0.11
N TRP A 102 0.73 4.01 0.79
CA TRP A 102 2.16 4.06 0.52
C TRP A 102 2.58 3.12 -0.61
N GLY A 103 2.11 1.87 -0.55
CA GLY A 103 2.38 0.84 -1.57
C GLY A 103 1.90 1.24 -2.96
N GLY A 104 0.75 1.92 -3.06
CA GLY A 104 0.26 2.39 -4.36
C GLY A 104 1.08 3.54 -4.93
N THR A 105 1.63 4.43 -4.10
CA THR A 105 2.56 5.46 -4.58
C THR A 105 3.87 4.85 -5.07
N ILE A 106 4.39 3.82 -4.36
CA ILE A 106 5.55 3.05 -4.83
C ILE A 106 5.27 2.39 -6.19
N ALA A 107 4.12 1.74 -6.33
CA ALA A 107 3.75 1.04 -7.56
C ALA A 107 3.55 2.01 -8.75
N LEU A 108 2.98 3.19 -8.53
CA LEU A 108 2.87 4.25 -9.54
C LEU A 108 4.26 4.75 -9.99
N CYS A 109 5.17 4.98 -9.05
CA CYS A 109 6.56 5.32 -9.36
C CYS A 109 7.26 4.20 -10.15
N LEU A 110 7.09 2.95 -9.71
CA LEU A 110 7.65 1.77 -10.37
C LEU A 110 7.13 1.66 -11.82
N ALA A 111 5.82 1.82 -12.05
CA ALA A 111 5.23 1.75 -13.38
C ALA A 111 5.72 2.86 -14.32
N ALA A 112 6.03 4.04 -13.79
CA ALA A 112 6.59 5.14 -14.58
C ALA A 112 8.08 4.93 -14.91
N ARG A 113 8.87 4.35 -14.00
CA ARG A 113 10.32 4.13 -14.14
C ARG A 113 10.69 2.82 -14.82
N TYR A 114 9.85 1.78 -14.63
CA TYR A 114 10.09 0.40 -15.08
C TYR A 114 8.82 -0.17 -15.75
N PRO A 115 8.33 0.42 -16.86
CA PRO A 115 7.02 0.07 -17.45
C PRO A 115 6.92 -1.42 -17.84
N ASP A 116 8.01 -2.04 -18.26
CA ASP A 116 8.03 -3.45 -18.66
C ASP A 116 7.78 -4.43 -17.50
N ARG A 117 7.94 -3.96 -16.24
CA ARG A 117 7.76 -4.78 -15.04
C ARG A 117 6.32 -4.81 -14.53
N VAL A 118 5.44 -3.94 -15.07
CA VAL A 118 4.07 -3.76 -14.61
C VAL A 118 3.06 -4.13 -15.68
N ARG A 119 2.23 -5.13 -15.41
CA ARG A 119 1.12 -5.54 -16.29
C ARG A 119 -0.09 -4.65 -16.06
N SER A 120 -0.46 -4.45 -14.80
CA SER A 120 -1.54 -3.56 -14.37
C SER A 120 -1.34 -3.06 -12.94
N LEU A 121 -2.07 -2.01 -12.58
CA LEU A 121 -2.06 -1.43 -11.23
C LEU A 121 -3.47 -1.32 -10.67
N VAL A 122 -3.64 -1.74 -9.42
CA VAL A 122 -4.80 -1.43 -8.58
C VAL A 122 -4.31 -0.58 -7.42
N VAL A 123 -4.82 0.64 -7.31
CA VAL A 123 -4.32 1.66 -6.39
C VAL A 123 -5.44 2.16 -5.49
N THR A 124 -5.23 2.05 -4.18
CA THR A 124 -6.17 2.48 -3.14
C THR A 124 -5.51 3.49 -2.21
N GLY A 125 -6.19 4.57 -1.85
CA GLY A 125 -5.76 5.49 -0.78
C GLY A 125 -4.40 6.18 -0.96
N SER A 126 -3.83 6.18 -2.15
CA SER A 126 -2.45 6.64 -2.43
C SER A 126 -2.37 8.13 -2.74
N MET A 127 -1.26 8.76 -2.38
CA MET A 127 -1.05 10.21 -2.54
C MET A 127 0.26 10.49 -3.33
N PRO A 128 0.28 10.24 -4.65
CA PRO A 128 1.46 10.51 -5.47
C PRO A 128 1.66 11.98 -5.82
N VAL A 129 0.63 12.82 -5.70
CA VAL A 129 0.62 14.23 -6.12
C VAL A 129 0.25 15.12 -4.94
N PHE A 130 1.05 16.17 -4.68
CA PHE A 130 0.84 17.08 -3.56
C PHE A 130 0.17 18.40 -3.98
N TYR A 131 0.23 18.75 -5.26
CA TYR A 131 -0.22 20.03 -5.80
C TYR A 131 -1.27 19.83 -6.89
N GLY A 132 -2.19 20.79 -6.98
CA GLY A 132 -3.23 20.81 -7.99
C GLY A 132 -4.59 21.21 -7.38
N PRO A 133 -5.59 21.54 -8.23
CA PRO A 133 -6.88 22.03 -7.74
C PRO A 133 -7.66 21.03 -6.87
N LEU A 134 -7.39 19.74 -7.04
CA LEU A 134 -8.01 18.67 -6.25
C LEU A 134 -7.00 17.97 -5.33
N ALA A 135 -5.76 18.44 -5.28
CA ALA A 135 -4.76 17.90 -4.37
C ALA A 135 -5.21 18.07 -2.90
N PRO A 136 -4.82 17.14 -2.01
CA PRO A 136 -5.14 17.27 -0.59
C PRO A 136 -4.59 18.61 -0.07
N LEU A 137 -5.38 19.31 0.72
CA LEU A 137 -4.85 20.48 1.43
C LEU A 137 -3.65 20.05 2.28
N PRO A 138 -2.61 20.87 2.42
CA PRO A 138 -1.42 20.55 3.22
C PRO A 138 -1.76 20.01 4.61
N GLU A 139 -2.83 20.53 5.23
CA GLU A 139 -3.33 20.07 6.52
C GLU A 139 -3.82 18.62 6.51
N ARG A 140 -4.29 18.09 5.37
CA ARG A 140 -4.73 16.69 5.26
C ARG A 140 -3.55 15.73 5.14
N GLY A 141 -2.49 16.09 4.43
CA GLY A 141 -1.23 15.33 4.41
C GLY A 141 -0.57 15.21 5.80
N HIS A 142 -0.85 16.14 6.70
CA HIS A 142 -0.37 16.11 8.08
C HIS A 142 -1.18 15.17 9.00
N ARG A 143 -2.38 14.71 8.60
CA ARG A 143 -3.19 13.81 9.46
C ARG A 143 -2.47 12.50 9.77
N GLY A 144 -1.82 11.89 8.79
CA GLY A 144 -1.03 10.68 9.00
C GLY A 144 0.16 10.91 9.94
N ARG A 145 0.86 12.05 9.80
CA ARG A 145 1.96 12.43 10.71
C ARG A 145 1.43 12.67 12.11
N ALA A 146 0.41 13.52 12.27
CA ALA A 146 -0.19 13.81 13.56
C ALA A 146 -0.72 12.54 14.26
N ALA A 147 -1.31 11.61 13.51
CA ALA A 147 -1.75 10.34 14.05
C ALA A 147 -0.59 9.46 14.52
N ARG A 148 0.52 9.43 13.77
CA ARG A 148 1.75 8.73 14.15
C ARG A 148 2.37 9.35 15.41
N ASP A 149 2.49 10.67 15.47
CA ASP A 149 3.04 11.39 16.62
C ASP A 149 2.21 11.14 17.87
N LEU A 150 0.88 11.14 17.74
CA LEU A 150 -0.03 10.79 18.82
C LEU A 150 0.08 9.34 19.26
N TYR A 151 0.25 8.43 18.30
CA TYR A 151 0.36 6.99 18.55
C TYR A 151 1.65 6.65 19.30
N TYR A 152 2.80 7.12 18.84
CA TYR A 152 4.11 6.85 19.45
C TYR A 152 4.46 7.78 20.63
N GLY A 153 3.76 8.90 20.76
CA GLY A 153 4.01 9.90 21.82
C GLY A 153 3.45 9.52 23.20
N GLY A 154 3.81 10.31 24.20
CA GLY A 154 3.35 10.13 25.59
C GLY A 154 3.81 8.79 26.18
N GLU A 155 2.86 7.96 26.59
CA GLU A 155 3.12 6.60 27.13
C GLU A 155 3.64 5.60 26.08
N GLY A 156 3.75 6.06 24.83
CA GLY A 156 4.13 5.21 23.70
C GLY A 156 2.97 4.44 23.08
N PRO A 157 3.25 3.47 22.20
CA PRO A 157 2.22 2.68 21.52
C PRO A 157 1.50 1.74 22.48
N THR A 158 0.19 1.88 22.57
CA THR A 158 -0.68 0.93 23.29
C THR A 158 -1.69 0.32 22.33
N ARG A 159 -2.28 -0.79 22.76
CA ARG A 159 -3.33 -1.47 21.99
C ARG A 159 -4.56 -0.57 21.79
N GLU A 160 -4.93 0.16 22.82
CA GLU A 160 -6.06 1.11 22.81
C GLU A 160 -5.82 2.25 21.81
N LYS A 161 -4.59 2.79 21.78
CA LYS A 161 -4.21 3.80 20.79
C LYS A 161 -4.23 3.25 19.37
N MET A 162 -3.81 2.00 19.16
CA MET A 162 -3.89 1.34 17.85
C MET A 162 -5.35 1.21 17.41
N ARG A 163 -6.23 0.69 18.29
CA ARG A 163 -7.67 0.60 18.01
C ARG A 163 -8.28 1.96 17.66
N ALA A 164 -7.95 3.00 18.43
CA ALA A 164 -8.44 4.35 18.19
C ALA A 164 -7.95 4.95 16.86
N LEU A 165 -6.69 4.67 16.50
CA LEU A 165 -6.10 5.10 15.22
C LEU A 165 -6.83 4.48 14.05
N ILE A 166 -6.95 3.15 14.02
CA ILE A 166 -7.62 2.39 12.96
C ILE A 166 -9.09 2.81 12.85
N ALA A 167 -9.80 2.83 13.97
CA ALA A 167 -11.22 3.19 14.03
C ALA A 167 -11.52 4.61 13.54
N ARG A 168 -10.59 5.54 13.73
CA ARG A 168 -10.80 6.96 13.39
C ARG A 168 -10.41 7.28 11.95
N LEU A 169 -9.39 6.62 11.42
CA LEU A 169 -8.73 7.04 10.17
C LEU A 169 -8.84 6.02 9.04
N GLU A 170 -8.96 4.73 9.39
CA GLU A 170 -8.80 3.68 8.41
C GLU A 170 -10.11 2.91 8.12
N TRP A 171 -11.04 2.87 9.08
CA TRP A 171 -12.30 2.14 8.98
C TRP A 171 -13.52 3.05 9.06
N TYR A 172 -14.51 2.80 8.19
CA TYR A 172 -15.80 3.48 8.19
C TYR A 172 -16.67 3.04 9.36
N ASP A 173 -16.78 1.72 9.60
CA ASP A 173 -17.54 1.15 10.71
C ASP A 173 -16.61 0.54 11.77
N PRO A 174 -16.25 1.32 12.81
CA PRO A 174 -15.39 0.83 13.90
C PRO A 174 -15.98 -0.34 14.67
N GLY A 175 -17.31 -0.56 14.60
CA GLY A 175 -17.99 -1.68 15.23
C GLY A 175 -17.67 -3.03 14.57
N ARG A 176 -17.21 -3.01 13.32
CA ARG A 176 -16.81 -4.19 12.54
C ARG A 176 -15.31 -4.45 12.55
N LEU A 177 -14.51 -3.56 13.15
CA LEU A 177 -13.07 -3.71 13.22
C LEU A 177 -12.69 -4.97 14.00
N PRO A 178 -12.03 -5.98 13.39
CA PRO A 178 -11.64 -7.19 14.10
C PRO A 178 -10.57 -6.90 15.15
N GLU A 179 -10.72 -7.44 16.34
CA GLU A 179 -9.71 -7.31 17.39
C GLU A 179 -8.37 -7.96 16.98
N THR A 180 -8.42 -8.97 16.10
CA THR A 180 -7.23 -9.61 15.54
C THR A 180 -6.41 -8.64 14.67
N THR A 181 -7.05 -7.74 13.90
CA THR A 181 -6.36 -6.67 13.14
C THR A 181 -5.67 -5.71 14.10
N VAL A 182 -6.37 -5.28 15.16
CA VAL A 182 -5.80 -4.41 16.19
C VAL A 182 -4.58 -5.05 16.84
N ASP A 183 -4.71 -6.33 17.25
CA ASP A 183 -3.64 -7.08 17.92
C ASP A 183 -2.42 -7.25 17.00
N LEU A 184 -2.63 -7.61 15.74
CA LEU A 184 -1.57 -7.78 14.75
C LEU A 184 -0.79 -6.48 14.55
N ARG A 185 -1.51 -5.39 14.26
CA ARG A 185 -0.93 -4.05 14.02
C ARG A 185 -0.22 -3.53 15.26
N TRP A 186 -0.84 -3.67 16.44
CA TRP A 186 -0.22 -3.24 17.70
C TRP A 186 1.09 -3.99 17.98
N ARG A 187 1.09 -5.32 17.91
CA ARG A 187 2.29 -6.13 18.16
C ARG A 187 3.41 -5.78 17.17
N GLN A 188 3.09 -5.63 15.90
CA GLN A 188 4.07 -5.26 14.89
C GLN A 188 4.67 -3.88 15.14
N SER A 189 3.86 -2.91 15.57
CA SER A 189 4.33 -1.54 15.87
C SER A 189 5.27 -1.45 17.09
N LEU A 190 5.41 -2.53 17.86
CA LEU A 190 6.38 -2.63 18.95
C LEU A 190 7.78 -3.01 18.47
N ASP A 191 7.95 -3.33 17.17
CA ASP A 191 9.25 -3.64 16.59
C ASP A 191 10.26 -2.52 16.89
N PRO A 192 11.46 -2.86 17.46
CA PRO A 192 12.45 -1.86 17.86
C PRO A 192 12.91 -0.98 16.69
N GLY A 193 13.08 -1.55 15.49
CA GLY A 193 13.53 -0.82 14.30
C GLY A 193 12.46 0.15 13.79
N GLU A 194 11.17 -0.23 13.80
CA GLU A 194 10.07 0.69 13.47
C GLU A 194 9.99 1.85 14.45
N ARG A 195 10.18 1.59 15.74
CA ARG A 195 10.20 2.62 16.80
C ARG A 195 11.38 3.54 16.68
N GLU A 196 12.56 3.00 16.37
CA GLU A 196 13.76 3.79 16.12
C GLU A 196 13.55 4.74 14.94
N LEU A 197 13.08 4.25 13.79
CA LEU A 197 12.74 5.08 12.62
C LEU A 197 11.69 6.15 12.94
N ALA A 198 10.69 5.82 13.76
CA ALA A 198 9.66 6.77 14.16
C ALA A 198 10.18 7.89 15.09
N ALA A 199 11.19 7.60 15.89
CA ALA A 199 11.78 8.54 16.87
C ALA A 199 12.82 9.49 16.26
N MET A 200 13.32 9.22 15.03
CA MET A 200 14.34 10.06 14.39
C MET A 200 13.76 11.42 13.97
N SER A 201 14.51 12.49 14.26
CA SER A 201 14.15 13.88 13.94
C SER A 201 14.35 14.23 12.47
N ASP A 202 15.34 13.62 11.84
CA ASP A 202 15.59 13.74 10.40
C ASP A 202 14.67 12.77 9.63
N SER A 203 14.58 12.90 8.31
CA SER A 203 13.71 12.04 7.48
C SER A 203 14.37 10.69 7.17
N PRO A 204 14.30 9.68 8.08
CA PRO A 204 14.94 8.38 7.84
C PRO A 204 14.26 7.58 6.73
N ARG A 205 13.10 8.06 6.29
CA ARG A 205 12.28 7.42 5.25
C ARG A 205 12.54 7.96 3.84
N GLY A 206 13.51 8.88 3.70
CA GLY A 206 13.87 9.51 2.43
C GLY A 206 13.10 10.80 2.16
N ASP A 207 13.44 11.42 1.02
CA ASP A 207 12.83 12.67 0.58
C ASP A 207 11.51 12.39 -0.16
N TRP A 208 10.47 13.11 0.22
CA TRP A 208 9.19 13.01 -0.47
C TRP A 208 9.29 13.52 -1.91
N GLN A 209 8.67 12.78 -2.83
CA GLN A 209 8.61 13.12 -4.25
C GLN A 209 7.15 13.38 -4.65
N ASP A 210 6.93 14.42 -5.44
CA ASP A 210 5.71 14.61 -6.19
C ASP A 210 5.86 13.90 -7.55
N LEU A 211 4.92 13.03 -7.89
CA LEU A 211 4.95 12.22 -9.11
C LEU A 211 4.07 12.79 -10.24
N THR A 212 3.72 14.08 -10.17
CA THR A 212 2.85 14.72 -11.17
C THR A 212 3.34 14.52 -12.60
N ALA A 213 4.66 14.67 -12.82
CA ALA A 213 5.26 14.52 -14.16
C ALA A 213 5.32 13.04 -14.61
N GLU A 214 5.42 12.12 -13.68
CA GLU A 214 5.58 10.69 -13.91
C GLU A 214 4.27 9.99 -14.29
N LEU A 215 3.13 10.43 -13.75
CA LEU A 215 1.85 9.76 -13.97
C LEU A 215 1.48 9.63 -15.45
N GLY A 216 1.78 10.62 -16.27
CA GLY A 216 1.57 10.58 -17.72
C GLY A 216 2.48 9.61 -18.48
N LEU A 217 3.54 9.08 -17.85
CA LEU A 217 4.45 8.09 -18.44
C LEU A 217 3.95 6.65 -18.24
N ILE A 218 3.02 6.42 -17.32
CA ILE A 218 2.51 5.09 -16.99
C ILE A 218 1.74 4.53 -18.19
N GLU A 219 2.21 3.40 -18.73
CA GLU A 219 1.62 2.69 -19.88
C GLU A 219 0.62 1.63 -19.45
N ALA A 220 0.86 1.02 -18.29
CA ALA A 220 0.00 -0.01 -17.73
C ALA A 220 -1.41 0.56 -17.42
N PRO A 221 -2.48 -0.23 -17.58
CA PRO A 221 -3.80 0.15 -17.12
C PRO A 221 -3.83 0.27 -15.59
N VAL A 222 -4.47 1.33 -15.09
CA VAL A 222 -4.60 1.62 -13.67
C VAL A 222 -6.07 1.63 -13.28
N LEU A 223 -6.43 0.90 -12.24
CA LEU A 223 -7.71 1.00 -11.54
C LEU A 223 -7.48 1.68 -10.19
N PHE A 224 -8.08 2.85 -10.01
CA PHE A 224 -8.21 3.47 -8.69
C PHE A 224 -9.48 2.93 -8.02
N VAL A 225 -9.34 2.22 -6.89
CA VAL A 225 -10.46 1.78 -6.05
C VAL A 225 -10.45 2.58 -4.78
N TRP A 226 -11.55 3.28 -4.46
CA TRP A 226 -11.52 4.26 -3.38
C TRP A 226 -12.71 4.15 -2.45
N GLY A 227 -12.46 4.29 -1.15
CA GLY A 227 -13.51 4.44 -0.16
C GLY A 227 -14.14 5.83 -0.25
N ARG A 228 -15.48 5.88 -0.33
CA ARG A 228 -16.20 7.15 -0.34
C ARG A 228 -15.96 7.96 0.93
N GLU A 229 -15.78 7.29 2.04
CA GLU A 229 -15.58 7.85 3.37
C GLU A 229 -14.11 7.87 3.81
N ASP A 230 -13.16 7.78 2.85
CA ASP A 230 -11.74 7.84 3.14
C ASP A 230 -11.40 9.12 3.93
N ALA A 231 -10.87 8.93 5.15
CA ALA A 231 -10.58 10.03 6.07
C ALA A 231 -9.33 10.84 5.68
N PHE A 232 -8.47 10.30 4.81
CA PHE A 232 -7.27 10.98 4.33
C PHE A 232 -7.51 11.75 3.04
N LEU A 233 -8.19 11.11 2.07
CA LEU A 233 -8.33 11.59 0.71
C LEU A 233 -9.76 11.34 0.18
N THR A 234 -10.47 12.41 -0.12
CA THR A 234 -11.83 12.35 -0.67
C THR A 234 -11.85 11.83 -2.11
N PRO A 235 -12.98 11.25 -2.60
CA PRO A 235 -13.07 10.59 -3.93
C PRO A 235 -12.81 11.49 -5.13
N ASP A 236 -12.81 12.80 -4.99
CA ASP A 236 -12.40 13.77 -6.02
C ASP A 236 -10.90 13.65 -6.33
N TYR A 237 -10.09 13.21 -5.36
CA TYR A 237 -8.66 13.04 -5.57
C TYR A 237 -8.32 11.90 -6.57
N PRO A 238 -8.80 10.67 -6.42
CA PRO A 238 -8.58 9.64 -7.42
C PRO A 238 -9.26 9.91 -8.77
N LEU A 239 -10.33 10.71 -8.80
CA LEU A 239 -10.89 11.19 -10.07
C LEU A 239 -9.87 12.06 -10.83
N MET A 240 -9.14 12.92 -10.14
CA MET A 240 -8.02 13.67 -10.73
C MET A 240 -6.93 12.71 -11.21
N LEU A 241 -6.46 11.79 -10.36
CA LEU A 241 -5.39 10.83 -10.71
C LEU A 241 -5.73 9.98 -11.93
N SER A 242 -6.99 9.51 -12.03
CA SER A 242 -7.43 8.68 -13.15
C SER A 242 -7.34 9.40 -14.52
N ARG A 243 -7.35 10.73 -14.52
CA ARG A 243 -7.18 11.56 -15.72
C ARG A 243 -5.72 11.91 -16.01
N MET A 244 -4.84 11.74 -15.03
CA MET A 244 -3.41 12.02 -15.18
C MET A 244 -2.63 10.83 -15.76
N VAL A 245 -3.13 9.61 -15.59
CA VAL A 245 -2.57 8.40 -16.21
C VAL A 245 -3.21 8.13 -17.57
N ARG A 246 -2.49 7.42 -18.46
CA ARG A 246 -2.98 7.18 -19.84
C ARG A 246 -4.22 6.29 -19.91
N ARG A 247 -4.31 5.28 -19.04
CA ARG A 247 -5.37 4.26 -19.01
C ARG A 247 -5.96 4.13 -17.62
N GLY A 248 -6.56 5.24 -17.14
CA GLY A 248 -7.11 5.32 -15.78
C GLY A 248 -8.56 4.91 -15.70
N ASN A 249 -8.87 4.02 -14.75
CA ASN A 249 -10.21 3.64 -14.34
C ASN A 249 -10.44 4.05 -12.89
N LEU A 250 -11.68 4.31 -12.50
CA LEU A 250 -12.05 4.67 -11.13
C LEU A 250 -13.29 3.90 -10.69
N HIS A 251 -13.22 3.31 -9.51
CA HIS A 251 -14.35 2.76 -8.80
C HIS A 251 -14.41 3.31 -7.38
N VAL A 252 -15.54 3.88 -6.98
CA VAL A 252 -15.77 4.40 -5.63
C VAL A 252 -16.74 3.49 -4.90
N MET A 253 -16.30 2.92 -3.79
CA MET A 253 -17.12 2.06 -2.92
C MET A 253 -17.71 2.90 -1.79
N ASP A 254 -19.01 2.76 -1.52
CA ASP A 254 -19.66 3.43 -0.39
C ASP A 254 -19.55 2.62 0.91
N HIS A 255 -19.72 3.29 2.05
CA HIS A 255 -19.65 2.68 3.38
C HIS A 255 -18.35 1.92 3.64
N VAL A 256 -17.23 2.46 3.15
CA VAL A 256 -15.86 2.01 3.43
C VAL A 256 -14.93 3.22 3.47
N SER A 257 -13.87 3.11 4.27
CA SER A 257 -12.86 4.14 4.42
C SER A 257 -11.56 3.78 3.71
N HIS A 258 -10.42 4.06 4.33
CA HIS A 258 -9.08 3.93 3.76
C HIS A 258 -8.63 2.47 3.51
N HIS A 259 -9.09 1.52 4.35
CA HIS A 259 -8.74 0.10 4.28
C HIS A 259 -9.91 -0.74 3.73
N LEU A 260 -10.46 -0.33 2.59
CA LEU A 260 -11.63 -0.99 1.98
C LEU A 260 -11.40 -2.47 1.65
N GLN A 261 -10.17 -2.89 1.37
CA GLN A 261 -9.78 -4.28 1.15
C GLN A 261 -9.91 -5.15 2.40
N GLU A 262 -9.83 -4.54 3.58
CA GLU A 262 -10.07 -5.20 4.86
C GLU A 262 -11.55 -5.12 5.27
N GLU A 263 -12.19 -3.96 5.08
CA GLU A 263 -13.57 -3.72 5.48
C GLU A 263 -14.58 -4.55 4.69
N ARG A 264 -14.35 -4.70 3.38
CA ARG A 264 -15.23 -5.40 2.43
C ARG A 264 -14.45 -6.27 1.43
N PRO A 265 -13.72 -7.29 1.91
CA PRO A 265 -12.79 -8.05 1.06
C PRO A 265 -13.45 -8.70 -0.15
N GLY A 266 -14.66 -9.27 -0.01
CA GLY A 266 -15.36 -9.88 -1.13
C GLY A 266 -15.83 -8.88 -2.19
N ALA A 267 -16.33 -7.70 -1.79
CA ALA A 267 -16.73 -6.65 -2.73
C ALA A 267 -15.50 -6.01 -3.40
N TYR A 268 -14.43 -5.79 -2.66
CA TYR A 268 -13.16 -5.32 -3.20
C TYR A 268 -12.61 -6.30 -4.25
N HIS A 269 -12.56 -7.60 -3.90
CA HIS A 269 -12.12 -8.65 -4.83
C HIS A 269 -12.94 -8.63 -6.13
N ALA A 270 -14.28 -8.59 -6.05
CA ALA A 270 -15.13 -8.63 -7.24
C ALA A 270 -14.84 -7.47 -8.22
N VAL A 271 -14.58 -6.27 -7.70
CA VAL A 271 -14.22 -5.08 -8.50
C VAL A 271 -12.84 -5.25 -9.15
N VAL A 272 -11.87 -5.69 -8.37
CA VAL A 272 -10.48 -5.83 -8.81
C VAL A 272 -10.33 -7.00 -9.79
N ASP A 273 -10.93 -8.15 -9.50
CA ASP A 273 -10.90 -9.34 -10.37
C ASP A 273 -11.53 -9.05 -11.74
N GLY A 274 -12.68 -8.36 -11.77
CA GLY A 274 -13.29 -7.92 -13.03
C GLY A 274 -12.36 -7.05 -13.87
N PHE A 275 -11.61 -6.15 -13.25
CA PHE A 275 -10.61 -5.33 -13.94
C PHE A 275 -9.45 -6.17 -14.46
N LEU A 276 -8.87 -7.06 -13.64
CA LEU A 276 -7.72 -7.88 -14.02
C LEU A 276 -8.08 -8.83 -15.18
N ARG A 277 -9.23 -9.49 -15.14
CA ARG A 277 -9.73 -10.35 -16.24
C ARG A 277 -9.94 -9.57 -17.53
N SER A 278 -10.44 -8.33 -17.46
CA SER A 278 -10.61 -7.50 -18.67
C SER A 278 -9.30 -7.16 -19.38
N ILE A 279 -8.20 -7.18 -18.65
CA ILE A 279 -6.86 -6.96 -19.21
C ILE A 279 -6.33 -8.26 -19.83
N GLU A 280 -6.54 -9.39 -19.19
CA GLU A 280 -6.15 -10.71 -19.70
C GLU A 280 -6.87 -11.05 -21.01
N GLU A 281 -8.15 -10.71 -21.13
CA GLU A 281 -8.94 -10.90 -22.34
C GLU A 281 -8.50 -10.00 -23.50
N ALA A 282 -7.85 -8.86 -23.21
CA ALA A 282 -7.40 -7.87 -24.19
C ALA A 282 -5.93 -8.07 -24.65
N ALA A 283 -5.19 -9.00 -24.02
CA ALA A 283 -3.78 -9.27 -24.30
C ALA A 283 -3.60 -10.38 -25.33
#